data_c34b2d444d6406e9ec63b17fcf586e72
#
_entry.id   c34b2d444d6406e9ec63b17fcf586e72
#
_cell.length_a   1.000
_cell.length_b   1.000
_cell.length_c   1.000
_cell.angle_alpha   90.00
_cell.angle_beta   90.00
_cell.angle_gamma   90.00
#
_symmetry.space_group_name_H-M   'P 1'
#
loop_
_entity.id
_entity.type
_entity.pdbx_description
1 polymer ?
#
loop_
_entity_poly.entity_id
_entity_poly.type
_entity_poly.pdbx_seq_one_letter_code
_entity_poly.pdbx_strand_id
1 'polypeptide(L)'
;MWFALNGNKSEYKYSYNYQNWYPSVEYETINTRKNIGLFDLTPFAKFELRGDLAHSELQRICTANIKNERGKTTYTQMLNKDGGIEADLTVACLDENYFRIVSSAAVRIRDKHHILKHLNPKVEFIDVTNNYTCLGIFGPKSRNLLTEIAGDNFQTKDFPFTTGKNITIQNIKIWAQRLSYVGELGWELYIPIKESNKIYNLIVKAGEKHKLCHAGAHAMDTLRMEKGYLHWGHDISPEENQYESRLNFAI
;
A
#
# COMPACT_ATOMS: atom_id res chain seq x y z
N MET A 1 -4.43 -9.61 -12.23
CA MET A 1 -4.92 -8.51 -13.11
C MET A 1 -3.71 -7.93 -13.83
N TRP A 2 -3.87 -7.55 -15.10
CA TRP A 2 -2.87 -6.99 -16.00
C TRP A 2 -3.58 -6.06 -17.00
N PHE A 3 -2.86 -5.15 -17.62
CA PHE A 3 -3.40 -4.22 -18.61
C PHE A 3 -2.97 -4.64 -20.01
N ALA A 4 -3.95 -4.95 -20.86
CA ALA A 4 -3.67 -5.40 -22.22
C ALA A 4 -2.96 -4.31 -23.05
N LEU A 5 -1.90 -4.68 -23.74
CA LEU A 5 -1.26 -3.81 -24.73
C LEU A 5 -2.23 -3.54 -25.87
N ASN A 6 -2.03 -2.40 -26.57
CA ASN A 6 -2.89 -1.94 -27.65
C ASN A 6 -3.25 -3.07 -28.64
N GLY A 7 -4.55 -3.23 -28.90
CA GLY A 7 -5.08 -4.24 -29.82
C GLY A 7 -5.29 -5.63 -29.23
N ASN A 8 -4.85 -5.89 -28.01
CA ASN A 8 -5.05 -7.17 -27.35
C ASN A 8 -6.31 -7.15 -26.46
N LYS A 9 -6.97 -8.32 -26.33
CA LYS A 9 -8.03 -8.50 -25.37
C LYS A 9 -7.45 -8.84 -23.99
N SER A 10 -8.03 -8.30 -22.92
CA SER A 10 -7.65 -8.57 -21.53
C SER A 10 -8.26 -9.90 -21.00
N GLU A 11 -8.23 -10.95 -21.80
CA GLU A 11 -8.74 -12.28 -21.47
C GLU A 11 -7.58 -13.23 -21.16
N TYR A 12 -7.66 -14.02 -20.08
CA TYR A 12 -6.66 -15.03 -19.77
C TYR A 12 -6.79 -16.24 -20.70
N LYS A 13 -5.67 -16.58 -21.36
CA LYS A 13 -5.53 -17.81 -22.13
C LYS A 13 -4.43 -18.66 -21.48
N TYR A 14 -4.85 -19.66 -20.72
CA TYR A 14 -3.93 -20.51 -19.99
C TYR A 14 -3.22 -21.49 -20.93
N SER A 15 -1.92 -21.64 -20.76
CA SER A 15 -1.06 -22.55 -21.53
C SER A 15 0.12 -22.98 -20.68
N TYR A 16 0.60 -24.21 -20.86
CA TYR A 16 1.82 -24.69 -20.19
C TYR A 16 3.09 -24.01 -20.73
N ASN A 17 3.09 -23.58 -21.99
CA ASN A 17 4.27 -23.09 -22.66
C ASN A 17 4.41 -21.57 -22.60
N TYR A 18 3.29 -20.84 -22.67
CA TYR A 18 3.32 -19.38 -22.77
C TYR A 18 1.97 -18.76 -22.37
N GLN A 19 2.00 -17.83 -21.43
CA GLN A 19 0.83 -17.08 -21.01
C GLN A 19 0.67 -15.84 -21.86
N ASN A 20 -0.52 -15.63 -22.41
CA ASN A 20 -0.80 -14.52 -23.33
C ASN A 20 -0.69 -13.13 -22.67
N TRP A 21 -0.70 -13.05 -21.35
CA TRP A 21 -0.51 -11.79 -20.60
C TRP A 21 0.96 -11.44 -20.34
N TYR A 22 1.90 -12.38 -20.59
CA TYR A 22 3.33 -12.18 -20.31
C TYR A 22 3.89 -10.90 -20.94
N PRO A 23 3.69 -10.56 -22.23
CA PRO A 23 4.25 -9.33 -22.80
C PRO A 23 3.74 -8.06 -22.12
N SER A 24 2.47 -8.06 -21.68
CA SER A 24 1.88 -6.93 -20.95
C SER A 24 2.49 -6.78 -19.58
N VAL A 25 2.61 -7.87 -18.82
CA VAL A 25 3.22 -7.88 -17.49
C VAL A 25 4.71 -7.51 -17.55
N GLU A 26 5.43 -8.01 -18.55
CA GLU A 26 6.83 -7.62 -18.79
C GLU A 26 6.95 -6.11 -19.05
N TYR A 27 6.10 -5.56 -19.91
CA TYR A 27 6.07 -4.11 -20.16
C TYR A 27 5.76 -3.31 -18.89
N GLU A 28 4.73 -3.68 -18.14
CA GLU A 28 4.34 -3.03 -16.88
C GLU A 28 5.50 -3.06 -15.87
N THR A 29 6.15 -4.20 -15.72
CA THR A 29 7.28 -4.42 -14.81
C THR A 29 8.48 -3.55 -15.20
N ILE A 30 8.92 -3.63 -16.45
CA ILE A 30 10.06 -2.87 -16.95
C ILE A 30 9.77 -1.37 -16.90
N ASN A 31 8.56 -0.94 -17.26
CA ASN A 31 8.19 0.48 -17.22
C ASN A 31 8.17 1.01 -15.80
N THR A 32 7.67 0.25 -14.83
CA THR A 32 7.71 0.63 -13.41
C THR A 32 9.15 0.83 -12.93
N ARG A 33 10.08 -0.06 -13.28
CA ARG A 33 11.51 0.08 -12.94
C ARG A 33 12.18 1.30 -13.58
N LYS A 34 11.78 1.68 -14.81
CA LYS A 34 12.44 2.74 -15.58
C LYS A 34 11.73 4.10 -15.52
N ASN A 35 10.43 4.11 -15.28
CA ASN A 35 9.59 5.31 -15.36
C ASN A 35 8.58 5.38 -14.20
N ILE A 36 7.29 5.10 -14.47
CA ILE A 36 6.20 5.09 -13.46
C ILE A 36 5.21 3.97 -13.78
N GLY A 37 4.91 3.15 -12.77
CA GLY A 37 3.72 2.30 -12.71
C GLY A 37 2.64 2.93 -11.84
N LEU A 38 1.41 2.96 -12.34
CA LEU A 38 0.21 3.34 -11.59
C LEU A 38 -0.55 2.07 -11.21
N PHE A 39 -0.66 1.82 -9.91
CA PHE A 39 -1.29 0.64 -9.33
C PHE A 39 -2.58 1.01 -8.60
N ASP A 40 -3.66 0.28 -8.86
CA ASP A 40 -4.88 0.40 -8.07
C ASP A 40 -4.80 -0.49 -6.82
N LEU A 41 -4.57 0.15 -5.68
CA LEU A 41 -4.52 -0.46 -4.34
C LEU A 41 -5.83 -0.24 -3.56
N THR A 42 -6.88 0.24 -4.22
CA THR A 42 -8.18 0.55 -3.60
C THR A 42 -8.79 -0.65 -2.85
N PRO A 43 -8.64 -1.90 -3.29
CA PRO A 43 -9.18 -3.05 -2.56
C PRO A 43 -8.53 -3.33 -1.21
N PHE A 44 -7.32 -2.81 -0.93
CA PHE A 44 -6.66 -3.01 0.36
C PHE A 44 -7.53 -2.55 1.52
N ALA A 45 -7.58 -3.33 2.60
CA ALA A 45 -8.32 -2.97 3.80
C ALA A 45 -7.72 -1.73 4.47
N LYS A 46 -8.59 -0.83 4.91
CA LYS A 46 -8.22 0.39 5.62
C LYS A 46 -9.08 0.49 6.87
N PHE A 47 -8.42 0.41 8.03
CA PHE A 47 -9.07 0.54 9.33
C PHE A 47 -8.51 1.76 10.05
N GLU A 48 -9.35 2.50 10.75
CA GLU A 48 -8.91 3.61 11.58
C GLU A 48 -9.19 3.32 13.04
N LEU A 49 -8.21 3.63 13.89
CA LEU A 49 -8.28 3.51 15.34
C LEU A 49 -8.10 4.88 15.96
N ARG A 50 -8.98 5.24 16.92
CA ARG A 50 -8.95 6.53 17.60
C ARG A 50 -9.18 6.39 19.10
N GLY A 51 -8.63 7.34 19.86
CA GLY A 51 -8.83 7.47 21.30
C GLY A 51 -7.55 7.29 22.09
N ASP A 52 -7.58 7.71 23.34
CA ASP A 52 -6.41 7.77 24.23
C ASP A 52 -5.66 6.44 24.38
N LEU A 53 -6.35 5.33 24.23
CA LEU A 53 -5.78 3.99 24.31
C LEU A 53 -5.31 3.46 22.94
N ALA A 54 -5.55 4.15 21.83
CA ALA A 54 -5.28 3.61 20.50
C ALA A 54 -3.80 3.23 20.31
N HIS A 55 -2.87 4.09 20.74
CA HIS A 55 -1.45 3.81 20.65
C HIS A 55 -1.04 2.61 21.54
N SER A 56 -1.42 2.60 22.83
CA SER A 56 -1.06 1.53 23.76
C SER A 56 -1.62 0.16 23.32
N GLU A 57 -2.82 0.15 22.75
CA GLU A 57 -3.43 -1.07 22.21
C GLU A 57 -2.69 -1.57 20.95
N LEU A 58 -2.32 -0.67 20.04
CA LEU A 58 -1.49 -1.04 18.89
C LEU A 58 -0.13 -1.59 19.31
N GLN A 59 0.52 -0.97 20.32
CA GLN A 59 1.78 -1.48 20.89
C GLN A 59 1.62 -2.89 21.47
N ARG A 60 0.45 -3.23 22.00
CA ARG A 60 0.18 -4.54 22.60
C ARG A 60 -0.11 -5.63 21.56
N ILE A 61 -0.78 -5.29 20.44
CA ILE A 61 -1.23 -6.29 19.46
C ILE A 61 -0.30 -6.40 18.24
N CYS A 62 0.57 -5.42 18.02
CA CYS A 62 1.58 -5.43 16.96
C CYS A 62 2.94 -5.84 17.52
N THR A 63 3.79 -6.38 16.65
CA THR A 63 5.15 -6.81 17.03
C THR A 63 6.15 -5.67 17.04
N ALA A 64 6.00 -4.71 16.15
CA ALA A 64 6.90 -3.56 16.05
C ALA A 64 6.54 -2.44 17.03
N ASN A 65 7.54 -1.62 17.34
CA ASN A 65 7.33 -0.38 18.09
C ASN A 65 6.58 0.65 17.23
N ILE A 66 5.27 0.76 17.44
CA ILE A 66 4.39 1.70 16.71
C ILE A 66 4.74 3.14 17.09
N LYS A 67 5.04 3.96 16.09
CA LYS A 67 5.38 5.37 16.31
C LYS A 67 4.11 6.20 16.49
N ASN A 68 4.05 6.98 17.57
CA ASN A 68 2.96 7.93 17.85
C ASN A 68 3.29 9.38 17.41
N GLU A 69 4.17 9.49 16.43
CA GLU A 69 4.50 10.77 15.80
C GLU A 69 3.69 10.92 14.51
N ARG A 70 2.96 12.01 14.38
CA ARG A 70 2.19 12.30 13.17
C ARG A 70 3.03 12.15 11.91
N GLY A 71 2.51 11.41 10.96
CA GLY A 71 3.15 11.13 9.69
C GLY A 71 4.06 9.90 9.68
N LYS A 72 4.41 9.31 10.82
CA LYS A 72 5.21 8.08 10.84
C LYS A 72 4.36 6.87 10.45
N THR A 73 4.98 5.98 9.70
CA THR A 73 4.40 4.71 9.30
C THR A 73 5.30 3.56 9.73
N THR A 74 4.71 2.55 10.33
CA THR A 74 5.39 1.35 10.81
C THR A 74 4.87 0.14 10.05
N TYR A 75 5.76 -0.65 9.46
CA TYR A 75 5.45 -1.99 8.96
C TYR A 75 5.55 -2.97 10.12
N THR A 76 4.57 -3.86 10.29
CA THR A 76 4.47 -4.72 11.46
C THR A 76 3.58 -5.93 11.18
N GLN A 77 3.68 -6.95 12.04
CA GLN A 77 2.80 -8.11 12.06
C GLN A 77 1.97 -8.14 13.35
N MET A 78 0.86 -8.86 13.30
CA MET A 78 0.14 -9.35 14.46
C MET A 78 0.29 -10.87 14.51
N LEU A 79 0.53 -11.40 15.69
CA LEU A 79 0.78 -12.83 15.85
C LEU A 79 -0.43 -13.53 16.48
N ASN A 80 -0.55 -14.82 16.21
CA ASN A 80 -1.44 -15.71 16.93
C ASN A 80 -0.81 -16.16 18.25
N LYS A 81 -1.54 -16.98 19.03
CA LYS A 81 -1.07 -17.49 20.34
C LYS A 81 0.16 -18.39 20.26
N ASP A 82 0.45 -18.96 19.10
CA ASP A 82 1.57 -19.87 18.85
C ASP A 82 2.78 -19.14 18.23
N GLY A 83 2.68 -17.81 18.06
CA GLY A 83 3.72 -16.96 17.49
C GLY A 83 3.73 -16.87 15.95
N GLY A 84 2.76 -17.50 15.29
CA GLY A 84 2.61 -17.43 13.83
C GLY A 84 2.03 -16.11 13.37
N ILE A 85 2.38 -15.72 12.13
CA ILE A 85 1.98 -14.43 11.53
C ILE A 85 0.50 -14.45 11.16
N GLU A 86 -0.34 -13.84 11.99
CA GLU A 86 -1.78 -13.77 11.79
C GLU A 86 -2.18 -12.68 10.80
N ALA A 87 -1.51 -11.54 10.85
CA ALA A 87 -1.71 -10.42 9.93
C ALA A 87 -0.39 -9.73 9.61
N ASP A 88 -0.26 -9.26 8.37
CA ASP A 88 0.87 -8.49 7.85
C ASP A 88 0.35 -7.16 7.33
N LEU A 89 0.83 -6.05 7.92
CA LEU A 89 0.18 -4.76 7.74
C LEU A 89 1.09 -3.55 7.98
N THR A 90 0.61 -2.39 7.62
CA THR A 90 1.23 -1.11 7.97
C THR A 90 0.33 -0.30 8.88
N VAL A 91 0.93 0.42 9.82
CA VAL A 91 0.25 1.35 10.73
C VAL A 91 0.80 2.75 10.51
N ALA A 92 -0.04 3.66 10.05
CA ALA A 92 0.29 5.08 9.88
C ALA A 92 -0.32 5.91 11.00
N CYS A 93 0.49 6.72 11.69
CA CYS A 93 0.02 7.73 12.63
C CYS A 93 -0.48 8.95 11.85
N LEU A 94 -1.79 9.15 11.80
CA LEU A 94 -2.41 10.27 11.09
C LEU A 94 -2.44 11.56 11.93
N ASP A 95 -2.60 11.40 13.24
CA ASP A 95 -2.52 12.43 14.25
C ASP A 95 -2.29 11.79 15.64
N GLU A 96 -2.20 12.56 16.69
CA GLU A 96 -2.08 12.05 18.06
C GLU A 96 -3.26 11.09 18.37
N ASN A 97 -2.92 9.88 18.82
CA ASN A 97 -3.89 8.81 19.12
C ASN A 97 -4.88 8.49 17.98
N TYR A 98 -4.46 8.74 16.74
CA TYR A 98 -5.24 8.46 15.54
C TYR A 98 -4.39 7.75 14.50
N PHE A 99 -4.73 6.51 14.20
CA PHE A 99 -3.95 5.62 13.36
C PHE A 99 -4.78 5.04 12.22
N ARG A 100 -4.12 4.78 11.09
CA ARG A 100 -4.67 3.99 9.99
C ARG A 100 -3.87 2.72 9.82
N ILE A 101 -4.56 1.59 9.89
CA ILE A 101 -4.03 0.28 9.52
C ILE A 101 -4.38 0.01 8.08
N VAL A 102 -3.42 -0.50 7.31
CA VAL A 102 -3.64 -0.99 5.94
C VAL A 102 -3.16 -2.42 5.86
N SER A 103 -4.03 -3.31 5.37
CA SER A 103 -3.73 -4.73 5.19
C SER A 103 -4.23 -5.26 3.85
N SER A 104 -3.90 -6.51 3.54
CA SER A 104 -4.25 -7.12 2.26
C SER A 104 -5.77 -7.19 2.02
N ALA A 105 -6.17 -6.96 0.78
CA ALA A 105 -7.56 -7.04 0.34
C ALA A 105 -8.20 -8.41 0.58
N ALA A 106 -7.43 -9.48 0.35
CA ALA A 106 -7.92 -10.85 0.43
C ALA A 106 -8.31 -11.27 1.85
N VAL A 107 -7.71 -10.66 2.87
CA VAL A 107 -7.89 -11.05 4.28
C VAL A 107 -8.58 -9.99 5.14
N ARG A 108 -9.19 -8.98 4.51
CA ARG A 108 -9.89 -7.89 5.20
C ARG A 108 -10.78 -8.33 6.35
N ILE A 109 -11.63 -9.33 6.13
CA ILE A 109 -12.60 -9.80 7.13
C ILE A 109 -11.88 -10.50 8.28
N ARG A 110 -10.88 -11.32 7.95
CA ARG A 110 -10.04 -12.03 8.92
C ARG A 110 -9.26 -11.07 9.81
N ASP A 111 -8.54 -10.14 9.21
CA ASP A 111 -7.73 -9.15 9.93
C ASP A 111 -8.62 -8.26 10.81
N LYS A 112 -9.76 -7.80 10.29
CA LYS A 112 -10.75 -7.07 11.08
C LYS A 112 -11.20 -7.86 12.30
N HIS A 113 -11.51 -9.15 12.13
CA HIS A 113 -11.93 -10.02 13.23
C HIS A 113 -10.82 -10.18 14.25
N HIS A 114 -9.59 -10.43 13.82
CA HIS A 114 -8.43 -10.57 14.69
C HIS A 114 -8.17 -9.30 15.51
N ILE A 115 -8.18 -8.13 14.87
CA ILE A 115 -8.00 -6.84 15.54
C ILE A 115 -9.10 -6.63 16.58
N LEU A 116 -10.37 -6.75 16.22
CA LEU A 116 -11.50 -6.52 17.14
C LEU A 116 -11.53 -7.50 18.32
N LYS A 117 -11.11 -8.74 18.10
CA LYS A 117 -11.03 -9.75 19.16
C LYS A 117 -10.03 -9.38 20.26
N HIS A 118 -8.96 -8.66 19.89
CA HIS A 118 -7.88 -8.34 20.81
C HIS A 118 -7.86 -6.86 21.23
N LEU A 119 -8.62 -5.99 20.55
CA LEU A 119 -8.66 -4.56 20.82
C LEU A 119 -9.51 -4.26 22.07
N ASN A 120 -9.05 -3.32 22.90
CA ASN A 120 -9.84 -2.79 23.99
C ASN A 120 -11.11 -2.09 23.45
N PRO A 121 -12.32 -2.41 23.95
CA PRO A 121 -13.57 -1.83 23.44
C PRO A 121 -13.71 -0.32 23.66
N LYS A 122 -12.83 0.32 24.43
CA LYS A 122 -12.77 1.78 24.57
C LYS A 122 -12.06 2.48 23.40
N VAL A 123 -11.38 1.73 22.54
CA VAL A 123 -10.78 2.27 21.31
C VAL A 123 -11.84 2.29 20.22
N GLU A 124 -12.05 3.41 19.59
CA GLU A 124 -12.91 3.52 18.42
C GLU A 124 -12.24 2.86 17.22
N PHE A 125 -12.91 1.85 16.65
CA PHE A 125 -12.47 1.14 15.43
C PHE A 125 -13.44 1.40 14.30
N ILE A 126 -12.94 1.92 13.18
CA ILE A 126 -13.75 2.27 12.00
C ILE A 126 -13.18 1.58 10.76
N ASP A 127 -14.01 0.83 10.05
CA ASP A 127 -13.66 0.30 8.73
C ASP A 127 -13.93 1.37 7.66
N VAL A 128 -12.87 2.00 7.17
CA VAL A 128 -12.90 3.08 6.16
C VAL A 128 -12.49 2.61 4.77
N THR A 129 -12.45 1.30 4.53
CA THR A 129 -11.98 0.72 3.26
C THR A 129 -12.67 1.36 2.05
N ASN A 130 -13.97 1.57 2.12
CA ASN A 130 -14.75 2.11 1.01
C ASN A 130 -14.77 3.65 0.96
N ASN A 131 -14.12 4.33 1.90
CA ASN A 131 -14.11 5.79 1.95
C ASN A 131 -12.99 6.40 1.10
N TYR A 132 -12.00 5.58 0.72
CA TYR A 132 -10.82 6.04 0.00
C TYR A 132 -10.48 5.13 -1.17
N THR A 133 -10.20 5.75 -2.32
CA THR A 133 -9.37 5.15 -3.37
C THR A 133 -7.91 5.21 -2.92
N CYS A 134 -7.16 4.14 -3.11
CA CYS A 134 -5.72 4.12 -2.89
C CYS A 134 -5.01 3.88 -4.22
N LEU A 135 -4.20 4.85 -4.66
CA LEU A 135 -3.40 4.73 -5.87
C LEU A 135 -1.91 4.70 -5.52
N GLY A 136 -1.23 3.63 -5.93
CA GLY A 136 0.21 3.52 -5.85
C GLY A 136 0.86 4.14 -7.08
N ILE A 137 1.71 5.14 -6.89
CA ILE A 137 2.49 5.79 -7.95
C ILE A 137 3.95 5.44 -7.70
N PHE A 138 4.45 4.42 -8.39
CA PHE A 138 5.75 3.81 -8.12
C PHE A 138 6.68 3.87 -9.34
N GLY A 139 7.94 4.16 -9.09
CA GLY A 139 8.99 4.25 -10.10
C GLY A 139 9.88 5.49 -9.94
N PRO A 140 11.04 5.53 -10.58
CA PRO A 140 12.04 6.59 -10.37
C PRO A 140 11.54 8.00 -10.75
N LYS A 141 10.54 8.11 -11.62
CA LYS A 141 9.96 9.40 -12.04
C LYS A 141 8.73 9.83 -11.24
N SER A 142 8.26 9.02 -10.27
CA SER A 142 7.08 9.31 -9.46
C SER A 142 7.17 10.65 -8.72
N ARG A 143 8.36 11.00 -8.20
CA ARG A 143 8.61 12.28 -7.56
C ARG A 143 8.33 13.47 -8.48
N ASN A 144 8.80 13.41 -9.73
CA ASN A 144 8.63 14.50 -10.69
C ASN A 144 7.14 14.73 -10.99
N LEU A 145 6.40 13.66 -11.24
CA LEU A 145 4.95 13.72 -11.46
C LEU A 145 4.23 14.31 -10.26
N LEU A 146 4.50 13.81 -9.04
CA LEU A 146 3.80 14.27 -7.83
C LEU A 146 4.15 15.73 -7.49
N THR A 147 5.40 16.15 -7.64
CA THR A 147 5.79 17.56 -7.46
C THR A 147 5.04 18.46 -8.44
N GLU A 148 4.86 18.03 -9.66
CA GLU A 148 4.14 18.80 -10.68
C GLU A 148 2.66 18.99 -10.37
N ILE A 149 1.96 17.92 -9.99
CA ILE A 149 0.50 17.98 -9.80
C ILE A 149 0.07 18.51 -8.42
N ALA A 150 0.92 18.35 -7.41
CA ALA A 150 0.63 18.80 -6.06
C ALA A 150 1.29 20.15 -5.70
N GLY A 151 2.31 20.57 -6.44
CA GLY A 151 3.10 21.76 -6.10
C GLY A 151 3.85 21.64 -4.76
N ASP A 152 3.87 20.46 -4.16
CA ASP A 152 4.45 20.19 -2.85
C ASP A 152 5.88 19.65 -3.01
N ASN A 153 6.65 19.71 -1.91
CA ASN A 153 8.02 19.19 -1.94
C ASN A 153 8.05 17.68 -1.62
N PHE A 154 8.45 16.90 -2.61
CA PHE A 154 8.60 15.44 -2.53
C PHE A 154 10.08 15.02 -2.38
N GLN A 155 11.00 15.94 -2.07
CA GLN A 155 12.39 15.60 -1.81
C GLN A 155 12.54 14.74 -0.56
N THR A 156 13.57 13.88 -0.54
CA THR A 156 13.75 12.91 0.55
C THR A 156 13.88 13.55 1.92
N LYS A 157 14.50 14.75 2.02
CA LYS A 157 14.62 15.49 3.27
C LYS A 157 13.28 15.99 3.82
N ASP A 158 12.33 16.31 2.94
CA ASP A 158 11.01 16.89 3.29
C ASP A 158 9.89 15.85 3.30
N PHE A 159 10.15 14.68 2.72
CA PHE A 159 9.25 13.54 2.71
C PHE A 159 10.06 12.23 2.82
N PRO A 160 10.59 11.92 4.02
CA PRO A 160 11.39 10.70 4.24
C PRO A 160 10.62 9.41 3.98
N PHE A 161 11.34 8.32 3.73
CA PHE A 161 10.74 6.98 3.63
C PHE A 161 10.02 6.60 4.95
N THR A 162 8.96 5.82 4.88
CA THR A 162 8.07 5.47 6.00
C THR A 162 7.41 6.68 6.67
N THR A 163 7.13 7.73 5.89
CA THR A 163 6.34 8.86 6.38
C THR A 163 5.14 9.14 5.47
N GLY A 164 4.15 9.84 6.03
CA GLY A 164 2.97 10.31 5.33
C GLY A 164 2.62 11.73 5.73
N LYS A 165 2.00 12.47 4.84
CA LYS A 165 1.47 13.81 5.10
C LYS A 165 0.27 14.11 4.22
N ASN A 166 -0.51 15.10 4.64
CA ASN A 166 -1.53 15.65 3.76
C ASN A 166 -0.87 16.50 2.66
N ILE A 167 -1.25 16.24 1.42
CA ILE A 167 -0.94 17.07 0.25
C ILE A 167 -2.22 17.62 -0.32
N THR A 168 -2.13 18.65 -1.16
CA THR A 168 -3.29 19.23 -1.85
C THR A 168 -3.11 19.12 -3.35
N ILE A 169 -4.07 18.48 -4.03
CA ILE A 169 -4.12 18.40 -5.49
C ILE A 169 -5.45 19.01 -5.93
N GLN A 170 -5.43 20.07 -6.73
CA GLN A 170 -6.63 20.80 -7.19
C GLN A 170 -7.63 21.13 -6.04
N ASN A 171 -7.13 21.64 -4.92
CA ASN A 171 -7.88 21.96 -3.70
C ASN A 171 -8.47 20.75 -2.96
N ILE A 172 -8.10 19.52 -3.35
CA ILE A 172 -8.52 18.29 -2.68
C ILE A 172 -7.39 17.85 -1.74
N LYS A 173 -7.73 17.68 -0.46
CA LYS A 173 -6.81 17.19 0.55
C LYS A 173 -6.68 15.66 0.46
N ILE A 174 -5.47 15.16 0.28
CA ILE A 174 -5.14 13.75 0.07
C ILE A 174 -4.06 13.37 1.06
N TRP A 175 -4.20 12.23 1.73
CA TRP A 175 -3.08 11.65 2.48
C TRP A 175 -2.14 10.94 1.51
N ALA A 176 -0.90 11.38 1.44
CA ALA A 176 0.16 10.72 0.70
C ALA A 176 1.10 10.02 1.68
N GLN A 177 1.46 8.78 1.40
CA GLN A 177 2.33 7.95 2.24
C GLN A 177 3.49 7.42 1.42
N ARG A 178 4.73 7.68 1.85
CA ARG A 178 5.91 7.23 1.13
C ARG A 178 6.25 5.80 1.51
N LEU A 179 5.60 4.88 0.82
CA LEU A 179 5.84 3.44 0.85
C LEU A 179 5.81 2.90 -0.57
N SER A 180 6.32 1.70 -0.75
CA SER A 180 6.24 0.98 -2.02
C SER A 180 6.41 -0.52 -1.79
N TYR A 181 5.47 -1.30 -2.28
CA TYR A 181 5.55 -2.77 -2.27
C TYR A 181 6.29 -3.33 -3.49
N VAL A 182 6.66 -2.48 -4.45
CA VAL A 182 7.39 -2.87 -5.66
C VAL A 182 8.90 -2.60 -5.59
N GLY A 183 9.37 -2.05 -4.47
CA GLY A 183 10.78 -1.77 -4.25
C GLY A 183 11.36 -0.66 -5.11
N GLU A 184 10.52 0.28 -5.54
CA GLU A 184 10.89 1.52 -6.22
C GLU A 184 10.50 2.74 -5.40
N LEU A 185 11.06 3.90 -5.74
CA LEU A 185 10.59 5.17 -5.22
C LEU A 185 9.10 5.33 -5.50
N GLY A 186 8.33 5.76 -4.48
CA GLY A 186 6.91 5.99 -4.73
C GLY A 186 6.10 6.36 -3.51
N TRP A 187 4.83 6.59 -3.79
CA TRP A 187 3.82 7.00 -2.80
C TRP A 187 2.50 6.29 -3.04
N GLU A 188 1.83 6.00 -1.96
CA GLU A 188 0.42 5.63 -1.93
C GLU A 188 -0.41 6.88 -1.64
N LEU A 189 -1.39 7.15 -2.49
CA LEU A 189 -2.31 8.28 -2.36
C LEU A 189 -3.68 7.81 -1.90
N TYR A 190 -4.10 8.22 -0.70
CA TYR A 190 -5.42 7.92 -0.14
C TYR A 190 -6.36 9.07 -0.47
N ILE A 191 -7.13 8.91 -1.53
CA ILE A 191 -7.99 9.90 -2.14
C ILE A 191 -9.43 9.69 -1.65
N PRO A 192 -10.14 10.71 -1.14
CA PRO A 192 -11.56 10.57 -0.83
C PRO A 192 -12.33 10.01 -2.01
N ILE A 193 -13.17 9.00 -1.78
CA ILE A 193 -13.82 8.23 -2.85
C ILE A 193 -14.59 9.11 -3.86
N LYS A 194 -15.19 10.19 -3.41
CA LYS A 194 -15.95 11.13 -4.26
C LYS A 194 -15.06 11.88 -5.27
N GLU A 195 -13.77 11.99 -4.99
CA GLU A 195 -12.80 12.72 -5.79
C GLU A 195 -11.93 11.80 -6.68
N SER A 196 -12.15 10.49 -6.61
CA SER A 196 -11.32 9.47 -7.23
C SER A 196 -11.12 9.70 -8.74
N ASN A 197 -12.21 9.84 -9.48
CA ASN A 197 -12.14 10.00 -10.94
C ASN A 197 -11.41 11.27 -11.37
N LYS A 198 -11.63 12.37 -10.62
CA LYS A 198 -10.99 13.65 -10.91
C LYS A 198 -9.47 13.55 -10.73
N ILE A 199 -9.03 13.00 -9.61
CA ILE A 199 -7.60 12.87 -9.29
C ILE A 199 -6.94 11.82 -10.20
N TYR A 200 -7.59 10.68 -10.42
CA TYR A 200 -7.09 9.65 -11.34
C TYR A 200 -6.85 10.21 -12.75
N ASN A 201 -7.83 10.90 -13.33
CA ASN A 201 -7.69 11.50 -14.67
C ASN A 201 -6.56 12.53 -14.74
N LEU A 202 -6.38 13.32 -13.68
CA LEU A 202 -5.27 14.27 -13.58
C LEU A 202 -3.91 13.54 -13.57
N ILE A 203 -3.79 12.49 -12.73
CA ILE A 203 -2.56 11.69 -12.63
C ILE A 203 -2.22 11.06 -13.98
N VAL A 204 -3.20 10.45 -14.66
CA VAL A 204 -3.00 9.79 -15.95
C VAL A 204 -2.54 10.81 -17.00
N LYS A 205 -3.26 11.93 -17.12
CA LYS A 205 -2.93 12.99 -18.09
C LYS A 205 -1.54 13.59 -17.86
N ALA A 206 -1.22 13.95 -16.61
CA ALA A 206 0.09 14.50 -16.27
C ALA A 206 1.20 13.44 -16.39
N GLY A 207 0.85 12.17 -16.19
CA GLY A 207 1.75 11.03 -16.24
C GLY A 207 2.25 10.69 -17.65
N GLU A 208 1.53 11.06 -18.71
CA GLU A 208 1.90 10.75 -20.12
C GLU A 208 3.33 11.16 -20.44
N LYS A 209 3.73 12.40 -20.13
CA LYS A 209 5.09 12.92 -20.38
C LYS A 209 6.16 12.25 -19.51
N HIS A 210 5.77 11.64 -18.39
CA HIS A 210 6.65 10.87 -17.51
C HIS A 210 6.67 9.38 -17.85
N LYS A 211 6.00 8.97 -18.94
CA LYS A 211 5.86 7.57 -19.39
C LYS A 211 5.18 6.69 -18.34
N LEU A 212 4.15 7.22 -17.68
CA LEU A 212 3.31 6.44 -16.79
C LEU A 212 2.60 5.34 -17.56
N CYS A 213 2.61 4.12 -17.02
CA CYS A 213 1.72 3.04 -17.46
C CYS A 213 0.86 2.56 -16.31
N HIS A 214 -0.32 2.04 -16.62
CA HIS A 214 -1.08 1.24 -15.65
C HIS A 214 -0.35 -0.08 -15.44
N ALA A 215 -0.30 -0.53 -14.19
CA ALA A 215 0.33 -1.78 -13.83
C ALA A 215 -0.55 -2.57 -12.86
N GLY A 216 -0.68 -3.85 -13.11
CA GLY A 216 -1.59 -4.72 -12.39
C GLY A 216 -0.92 -5.58 -11.33
N ALA A 217 -1.71 -6.46 -10.71
CA ALA A 217 -1.24 -7.33 -9.64
C ALA A 217 -0.14 -8.30 -10.07
N HIS A 218 -0.11 -8.77 -11.32
CA HIS A 218 0.96 -9.65 -11.79
C HIS A 218 2.31 -8.92 -11.87
N ALA A 219 2.31 -7.67 -12.37
CA ALA A 219 3.54 -6.86 -12.36
C ALA A 219 3.98 -6.54 -10.92
N MET A 220 3.04 -6.22 -10.04
CA MET A 220 3.33 -5.97 -8.62
C MET A 220 3.95 -7.21 -7.96
N ASP A 221 3.42 -8.40 -8.23
CA ASP A 221 3.93 -9.66 -7.68
C ASP A 221 5.34 -9.97 -8.19
N THR A 222 5.61 -9.77 -9.48
CA THR A 222 6.96 -9.89 -10.04
C THR A 222 7.93 -8.91 -9.37
N LEU A 223 7.54 -7.63 -9.29
CA LEU A 223 8.37 -6.56 -8.74
C LEU A 223 8.69 -6.74 -7.25
N ARG A 224 7.73 -7.19 -6.44
CA ARG A 224 7.93 -7.43 -5.01
C ARG A 224 8.83 -8.63 -4.78
N MET A 225 8.67 -9.72 -5.55
CA MET A 225 9.52 -10.92 -5.47
C MET A 225 10.98 -10.62 -5.78
N GLU A 226 11.28 -9.79 -6.78
CA GLU A 226 12.63 -9.33 -7.10
C GLU A 226 13.34 -8.63 -5.94
N LYS A 227 12.55 -8.08 -4.99
CA LYS A 227 13.04 -7.40 -3.77
C LYS A 227 12.99 -8.27 -2.53
N GLY A 228 12.49 -9.51 -2.65
CA GLY A 228 12.32 -10.40 -1.52
C GLY A 228 11.20 -9.97 -0.56
N TYR A 229 10.22 -9.17 -1.02
CA TYR A 229 9.06 -8.79 -0.21
C TYR A 229 8.05 -9.92 -0.20
N LEU A 230 7.58 -10.26 0.99
CA LEU A 230 6.69 -11.38 1.22
C LEU A 230 5.23 -10.99 1.00
N HIS A 231 4.42 -11.96 0.62
CA HIS A 231 2.99 -11.84 0.42
C HIS A 231 2.27 -12.79 1.37
N TRP A 232 1.55 -12.23 2.32
CA TRP A 232 0.78 -13.02 3.27
C TRP A 232 -0.29 -13.86 2.55
N GLY A 233 -0.36 -15.15 2.87
CA GLY A 233 -1.23 -16.12 2.21
C GLY A 233 -0.61 -16.81 0.99
N HIS A 234 0.60 -16.42 0.58
CA HIS A 234 1.38 -17.05 -0.47
C HIS A 234 2.76 -17.51 0.02
N ASP A 235 3.53 -16.59 0.62
CA ASP A 235 4.90 -16.85 1.09
C ASP A 235 4.97 -17.04 2.60
N ILE A 236 4.04 -16.45 3.32
CA ILE A 236 3.90 -16.53 4.78
C ILE A 236 2.45 -16.75 5.18
N SER A 237 2.26 -17.41 6.31
CA SER A 237 0.97 -17.82 6.84
C SER A 237 1.01 -17.80 8.38
N PRO A 238 -0.08 -18.20 9.08
CA PRO A 238 -0.04 -18.38 10.53
C PRO A 238 0.86 -19.52 11.02
N GLU A 239 1.44 -20.30 10.12
CA GLU A 239 2.34 -21.40 10.48
C GLU A 239 3.78 -20.94 10.64
N GLU A 240 4.17 -19.83 9.95
CA GLU A 240 5.52 -19.25 10.06
C GLU A 240 5.55 -18.12 11.08
N ASN A 241 6.67 -18.03 11.81
CA ASN A 241 6.98 -16.88 12.66
C ASN A 241 7.86 -15.84 11.95
N GLN A 242 8.09 -14.70 12.60
CA GLN A 242 8.86 -13.60 12.02
C GLN A 242 10.34 -13.94 11.78
N TYR A 243 10.94 -14.82 12.58
CA TYR A 243 12.34 -15.20 12.41
C TYR A 243 12.51 -16.15 11.23
N GLU A 244 11.64 -17.13 11.08
CA GLU A 244 11.60 -18.04 9.93
C GLU A 244 11.37 -17.28 8.62
N SER A 245 10.50 -16.28 8.66
CA SER A 245 10.15 -15.41 7.53
C SER A 245 11.17 -14.29 7.28
N ARG A 246 12.23 -14.16 8.08
CA ARG A 246 13.21 -13.07 8.01
C ARG A 246 12.58 -11.66 8.18
N LEU A 247 11.49 -11.56 8.91
CA LEU A 247 10.82 -10.30 9.24
C LEU A 247 11.20 -9.76 10.62
N ASN A 248 12.30 -10.23 11.20
CA ASN A 248 12.82 -9.79 12.49
C ASN A 248 13.16 -8.29 12.56
N PHE A 249 13.31 -7.61 11.42
CA PHE A 249 13.47 -6.15 11.37
C PHE A 249 12.16 -5.39 11.68
N ALA A 250 11.02 -6.08 11.68
CA ALA A 250 9.69 -5.54 11.96
C ALA A 250 9.20 -5.90 13.39
N ILE A 251 10.14 -6.12 14.30
CA ILE A 251 9.91 -6.40 15.73
C ILE A 251 10.29 -5.16 16.55
#